data_7aacef7be0ddc5513810d78626b8d034
#
_entry.id   7aacef7be0ddc5513810d78626b8d034
#
_cell.length_a   1.000
_cell.length_b   1.000
_cell.length_c   1.000
_cell.angle_alpha   90.00
_cell.angle_beta   90.00
_cell.angle_gamma   90.00
#
_symmetry.space_group_name_H-M   'P 1'
#
loop_
_entity.id
_entity.type
_entity.pdbx_description
1 polymer ?
#
loop_
_entity_poly.entity_id
_entity_poly.type
_entity_poly.pdbx_seq_one_letter_code
_entity_poly.pdbx_strand_id
1 'polypeptide(L)'
;MLLNKPRAYEVMDKHKLDGLIAVNQPNIYYLTDYWGPLMRMRRTFYNYGVLPRKEDAPAALIGSAVELLRLFEDANKTWVPNFCGYTHPIYSDQRDFDPDVEDPEAVQEGIKWPVMEGSLSERDSAYVEFTKEYRGSYSVNALYALKKALKDAGLTRGTIGTDDPRIIDWLHSIGLPDLKGVEATGIFREIRMVKSESEIKIMRRAAEMNEIAINKAIESLHINMEQGELETIYNTELAMHGGKGVYLSTGSMGRRNDRVKKNQLITFDGLCEYKHYHGDMGRTAICGTPSDEMLKRNEIMKKGCDIAYSMIRPGVTGRVMTSQVIQEMRAMGFPGFFICTPHSVGLEHTDHPLPIGPDLPGSQGEFVFHENMVFTVDMPYYEVGWGNMHLEDTVRVTATGCEAFTSCEVGLRIIPPKNGSAAVDCT
;
A
#
# COMPACT_ATOMS: atom_id res chain seq x y z
N MET A 1 -9.74 -3.64 -11.88
CA MET A 1 -8.69 -2.63 -12.15
C MET A 1 -8.53 -1.78 -10.91
N LEU A 2 -7.30 -1.70 -10.39
CA LEU A 2 -6.95 -0.86 -9.23
C LEU A 2 -6.93 0.61 -9.62
N LEU A 3 -6.34 0.91 -10.78
CA LEU A 3 -6.19 2.27 -11.27
C LEU A 3 -7.54 3.00 -11.35
N ASN A 4 -7.64 4.14 -10.67
CA ASN A 4 -8.69 5.13 -10.90
C ASN A 4 -8.34 5.92 -12.18
N LYS A 5 -8.66 5.34 -13.34
CA LYS A 5 -8.25 5.86 -14.65
C LYS A 5 -8.75 7.30 -14.93
N PRO A 6 -10.02 7.64 -14.65
CA PRO A 6 -10.48 9.02 -14.80
C PRO A 6 -9.66 10.01 -13.96
N ARG A 7 -9.39 9.66 -12.70
CA ARG A 7 -8.57 10.49 -11.81
C ARG A 7 -7.12 10.61 -12.30
N ALA A 8 -6.55 9.51 -12.80
CA ALA A 8 -5.20 9.53 -13.37
C ALA A 8 -5.10 10.53 -14.52
N TYR A 9 -6.06 10.53 -15.41
CA TYR A 9 -6.09 11.48 -16.55
C TYR A 9 -6.30 12.93 -16.10
N GLU A 10 -7.19 13.19 -15.16
CA GLU A 10 -7.37 14.52 -14.55
C GLU A 10 -6.04 15.06 -13.98
N VAL A 11 -5.34 14.23 -13.21
CA VAL A 11 -4.07 14.62 -12.59
C VAL A 11 -2.96 14.79 -13.63
N MET A 12 -2.91 13.92 -14.65
CA MET A 12 -1.97 14.07 -15.77
C MET A 12 -2.21 15.39 -16.52
N ASP A 13 -3.45 15.78 -16.78
CA ASP A 13 -3.80 17.07 -17.41
C ASP A 13 -3.36 18.25 -16.55
N LYS A 14 -3.63 18.20 -15.24
CA LYS A 14 -3.19 19.22 -14.27
C LYS A 14 -1.68 19.42 -14.33
N HIS A 15 -0.91 18.36 -14.44
CA HIS A 15 0.55 18.38 -14.49
C HIS A 15 1.12 18.43 -15.92
N LYS A 16 0.27 18.49 -16.95
CA LYS A 16 0.64 18.55 -18.37
C LYS A 16 1.54 17.40 -18.81
N LEU A 17 1.18 16.18 -18.41
CA LEU A 17 1.90 14.96 -18.74
C LEU A 17 1.31 14.27 -19.96
N ASP A 18 2.15 13.81 -20.88
CA ASP A 18 1.78 12.99 -22.00
C ASP A 18 1.70 11.49 -21.63
N GLY A 19 2.39 11.09 -20.56
CA GLY A 19 2.39 9.71 -20.06
C GLY A 19 2.97 9.57 -18.67
N LEU A 20 2.76 8.39 -18.08
CA LEU A 20 3.37 7.96 -16.82
C LEU A 20 4.20 6.70 -17.06
N ILE A 21 5.39 6.63 -16.45
CA ILE A 21 6.20 5.43 -16.33
C ILE A 21 6.33 5.11 -14.83
N ALA A 22 5.76 4.01 -14.41
CA ALA A 22 5.94 3.46 -13.08
C ALA A 22 7.15 2.54 -13.03
N VAL A 23 8.06 2.79 -12.11
CA VAL A 23 9.29 2.03 -11.84
C VAL A 23 9.23 1.37 -10.46
N ASN A 24 8.67 2.05 -9.47
CA ASN A 24 8.50 1.52 -8.12
C ASN A 24 7.33 0.53 -8.05
N GLN A 25 7.54 -0.54 -7.33
CA GLN A 25 6.61 -1.66 -7.25
C GLN A 25 5.16 -1.30 -6.91
N PRO A 26 4.87 -0.43 -5.92
CA PRO A 26 3.49 -0.02 -5.64
C PRO A 26 2.83 0.66 -6.85
N ASN A 27 3.56 1.51 -7.57
CA ASN A 27 3.03 2.22 -8.72
C ASN A 27 2.89 1.33 -9.96
N ILE A 28 3.80 0.37 -10.18
CA ILE A 28 3.63 -0.66 -11.22
C ILE A 28 2.36 -1.45 -10.95
N TYR A 29 2.18 -1.93 -9.70
CA TYR A 29 0.99 -2.69 -9.31
C TYR A 29 -0.29 -1.87 -9.49
N TYR A 30 -0.27 -0.62 -9.04
CA TYR A 30 -1.41 0.28 -9.19
C TYR A 30 -1.81 0.51 -10.66
N LEU A 31 -0.81 0.75 -11.52
CA LEU A 31 -1.07 0.98 -12.95
C LEU A 31 -1.52 -0.27 -13.70
N THR A 32 -1.07 -1.46 -13.30
CA THR A 32 -1.17 -2.65 -14.15
C THR A 32 -1.96 -3.81 -13.54
N ASP A 33 -2.34 -3.74 -12.27
CA ASP A 33 -2.89 -4.85 -11.46
C ASP A 33 -1.92 -6.05 -11.31
N TYR A 34 -0.69 -5.94 -11.83
CA TYR A 34 0.28 -7.03 -11.85
C TYR A 34 1.28 -6.95 -10.71
N TRP A 35 1.43 -8.06 -9.96
CA TRP A 35 2.45 -8.22 -8.94
C TRP A 35 3.23 -9.52 -9.15
N GLY A 36 4.30 -9.43 -9.91
CA GLY A 36 5.10 -10.56 -10.34
C GLY A 36 6.15 -11.05 -9.33
N PRO A 37 6.81 -12.19 -9.64
CA PRO A 37 7.86 -12.77 -8.79
C PRO A 37 9.03 -11.81 -8.54
N LEU A 38 9.48 -11.07 -9.57
CA LEU A 38 10.60 -10.15 -9.45
C LEU A 38 10.25 -8.97 -8.53
N MET A 39 9.01 -8.50 -8.56
CA MET A 39 8.51 -7.50 -7.63
C MET A 39 8.45 -8.04 -6.19
N ARG A 40 8.01 -9.28 -5.98
CA ARG A 40 8.03 -9.94 -4.66
C ARG A 40 9.43 -10.03 -4.08
N MET A 41 10.44 -10.24 -4.92
CA MET A 41 11.85 -10.25 -4.54
C MET A 41 12.46 -8.84 -4.42
N ARG A 42 11.66 -7.79 -4.53
CA ARG A 42 12.07 -6.38 -4.49
C ARG A 42 13.17 -6.04 -5.49
N ARG A 43 13.12 -6.66 -6.68
CA ARG A 43 14.03 -6.36 -7.78
C ARG A 43 13.51 -5.12 -8.52
N THR A 44 14.31 -4.05 -8.51
CA THR A 44 14.02 -2.80 -9.23
C THR A 44 14.49 -2.89 -10.68
N PHE A 45 13.86 -2.14 -11.58
CA PHE A 45 14.20 -2.04 -13.03
C PHE A 45 14.02 -3.33 -13.84
N TYR A 46 13.28 -4.30 -13.31
CA TYR A 46 12.91 -5.51 -14.05
C TYR A 46 11.48 -5.45 -14.61
N ASN A 47 10.64 -4.66 -13.97
CA ASN A 47 9.26 -4.43 -14.40
C ASN A 47 9.00 -2.93 -14.50
N TYR A 48 8.14 -2.54 -15.44
CA TYR A 48 7.64 -1.18 -15.57
C TYR A 48 6.16 -1.20 -15.93
N GLY A 49 5.44 -0.15 -15.56
CA GLY A 49 4.10 0.14 -16.04
C GLY A 49 4.11 1.40 -16.88
N VAL A 50 3.43 1.41 -18.03
CA VAL A 50 3.27 2.60 -18.87
C VAL A 50 1.78 2.94 -19.01
N LEU A 51 1.43 4.18 -18.71
CA LEU A 51 0.08 4.72 -18.92
C LEU A 51 0.17 5.96 -19.83
N PRO A 52 -0.26 5.87 -21.09
CA PRO A 52 -0.37 7.05 -21.94
C PRO A 52 -1.53 7.96 -21.50
N ARG A 53 -1.37 9.30 -21.66
CA ARG A 53 -2.48 10.22 -21.47
C ARG A 53 -3.52 10.10 -22.57
N LYS A 54 -3.11 9.79 -23.77
CA LYS A 54 -3.99 9.55 -24.91
C LYS A 54 -4.77 8.25 -24.72
N GLU A 55 -6.09 8.34 -24.64
CA GLU A 55 -6.96 7.24 -24.20
C GLU A 55 -6.98 6.03 -25.14
N ASP A 56 -6.77 6.27 -26.44
CA ASP A 56 -6.69 5.22 -27.48
C ASP A 56 -5.31 4.59 -27.63
N ALA A 57 -4.29 5.14 -26.98
CA ALA A 57 -2.96 4.55 -26.96
C ALA A 57 -2.87 3.39 -25.94
N PRO A 58 -2.16 2.30 -26.26
CA PRO A 58 -2.10 1.14 -25.39
C PRO A 58 -1.28 1.42 -24.13
N ALA A 59 -1.86 1.16 -22.97
CA ALA A 59 -1.11 0.99 -21.73
C ALA A 59 -0.29 -0.30 -21.82
N ALA A 60 0.86 -0.35 -21.14
CA ALA A 60 1.75 -1.49 -21.21
C ALA A 60 2.28 -1.94 -19.84
N LEU A 61 2.51 -3.25 -19.72
CA LEU A 61 3.29 -3.90 -18.69
C LEU A 61 4.59 -4.41 -19.32
N ILE A 62 5.72 -4.06 -18.73
CA ILE A 62 7.03 -4.56 -19.10
C ILE A 62 7.46 -5.61 -18.10
N GLY A 63 7.86 -6.78 -18.57
CA GLY A 63 8.28 -7.88 -17.70
C GLY A 63 9.14 -8.90 -18.42
N SER A 64 9.83 -9.72 -17.61
CA SER A 64 10.65 -10.81 -18.12
C SER A 64 9.78 -11.90 -18.79
N ALA A 65 10.29 -12.53 -19.82
CA ALA A 65 9.64 -13.65 -20.50
C ALA A 65 9.25 -14.81 -19.56
N VAL A 66 9.98 -15.00 -18.45
CA VAL A 66 9.63 -16.01 -17.42
C VAL A 66 8.34 -15.69 -16.66
N GLU A 67 7.85 -14.46 -16.74
CA GLU A 67 6.61 -14.04 -16.09
C GLU A 67 5.36 -14.40 -16.90
N LEU A 68 5.49 -14.82 -18.16
CA LEU A 68 4.36 -15.22 -19.00
C LEU A 68 3.50 -16.31 -18.37
N LEU A 69 4.12 -17.27 -17.68
CA LEU A 69 3.36 -18.29 -16.95
C LEU A 69 2.43 -17.69 -15.90
N ARG A 70 2.88 -16.64 -15.23
CA ARG A 70 2.09 -15.91 -14.24
C ARG A 70 0.97 -15.10 -14.87
N LEU A 71 1.21 -14.52 -16.03
CA LEU A 71 0.17 -13.81 -16.78
C LEU A 71 -0.88 -14.78 -17.34
N PHE A 72 -0.50 -16.01 -17.64
CA PHE A 72 -1.43 -17.04 -18.05
C PHE A 72 -2.35 -17.50 -16.92
N GLU A 73 -1.88 -17.49 -15.68
CA GLU A 73 -2.66 -17.85 -14.51
C GLU A 73 -3.67 -16.73 -14.14
N ASP A 74 -4.92 -17.10 -13.84
CA ASP A 74 -6.00 -16.14 -13.55
C ASP A 74 -5.71 -15.19 -12.39
N ALA A 75 -4.98 -15.65 -11.38
CA ALA A 75 -4.67 -14.86 -10.19
C ALA A 75 -3.75 -13.64 -10.44
N ASN A 76 -3.12 -13.56 -11.60
CA ASN A 76 -2.13 -12.53 -11.94
C ASN A 76 -2.43 -11.82 -13.25
N LYS A 77 -3.66 -11.90 -13.76
CA LYS A 77 -4.02 -11.18 -14.99
C LYS A 77 -3.95 -9.67 -14.77
N THR A 78 -3.31 -9.01 -15.71
CA THR A 78 -3.31 -7.56 -15.84
C THR A 78 -4.48 -7.09 -16.71
N TRP A 79 -4.96 -5.86 -16.50
CA TRP A 79 -5.92 -5.23 -17.38
C TRP A 79 -5.26 -4.56 -18.61
N VAL A 80 -3.93 -4.33 -18.55
CA VAL A 80 -3.23 -3.65 -19.64
C VAL A 80 -3.14 -4.57 -20.86
N PRO A 81 -3.43 -4.06 -22.09
CA PRO A 81 -3.53 -4.90 -23.27
C PRO A 81 -2.16 -5.30 -23.82
N ASN A 82 -1.11 -4.55 -23.52
CA ASN A 82 0.20 -4.71 -24.14
C ASN A 82 1.23 -5.21 -23.11
N PHE A 83 1.69 -6.45 -23.26
CA PHE A 83 2.82 -6.99 -22.53
C PHE A 83 4.08 -6.91 -23.38
N CYS A 84 5.05 -6.07 -22.99
CA CYS A 84 6.35 -5.98 -23.64
C CYS A 84 7.36 -6.84 -22.87
N GLY A 85 7.60 -8.03 -23.38
CA GLY A 85 8.52 -8.99 -22.79
C GLY A 85 9.97 -8.74 -23.16
N TYR A 86 10.88 -9.19 -22.28
CA TYR A 86 12.30 -9.22 -22.57
C TYR A 86 12.93 -10.54 -22.11
N THR A 87 14.04 -10.92 -22.74
CA THR A 87 14.85 -12.06 -22.32
C THR A 87 16.12 -11.54 -21.64
N HIS A 88 16.51 -12.19 -20.56
CA HIS A 88 17.77 -11.84 -19.89
C HIS A 88 18.89 -12.68 -20.50
N PRO A 89 20.01 -12.07 -20.99
CA PRO A 89 21.09 -12.80 -21.64
C PRO A 89 21.74 -13.90 -20.79
N ILE A 90 21.62 -13.81 -19.46
CA ILE A 90 22.14 -14.82 -18.51
C ILE A 90 21.38 -16.15 -18.62
N TYR A 91 20.13 -16.13 -19.09
CA TYR A 91 19.24 -17.30 -19.15
C TYR A 91 19.06 -17.87 -20.56
N SER A 92 19.73 -17.30 -21.55
CA SER A 92 19.68 -17.77 -22.93
C SER A 92 21.07 -18.03 -23.48
N ASP A 93 21.21 -19.04 -24.33
CA ASP A 93 22.44 -19.32 -25.07
C ASP A 93 22.71 -18.27 -26.17
N GLN A 94 21.82 -17.30 -26.31
CA GLN A 94 21.95 -16.23 -27.30
C GLN A 94 22.90 -15.16 -26.79
N ARG A 95 24.18 -15.42 -26.95
CA ARG A 95 25.28 -14.49 -26.62
C ARG A 95 25.67 -13.54 -27.73
N ASP A 96 24.97 -13.61 -28.88
CA ASP A 96 25.27 -12.83 -30.08
C ASP A 96 24.65 -11.43 -30.06
N PHE A 97 24.40 -10.92 -28.85
CA PHE A 97 24.02 -9.52 -28.65
C PHE A 97 25.27 -8.65 -28.76
N ASP A 98 25.36 -7.89 -29.84
CA ASP A 98 26.36 -6.84 -30.00
C ASP A 98 25.82 -5.55 -29.38
N PRO A 99 26.38 -5.07 -28.26
CA PRO A 99 25.91 -3.82 -27.61
C PRO A 99 26.17 -2.58 -28.48
N ASP A 100 27.03 -2.67 -29.50
CA ASP A 100 27.39 -1.58 -30.40
C ASP A 100 26.48 -1.49 -31.66
N VAL A 101 25.51 -2.39 -31.82
CA VAL A 101 24.49 -2.28 -32.87
C VAL A 101 23.53 -1.12 -32.56
N GLU A 102 23.37 -0.20 -33.51
CA GLU A 102 22.57 1.03 -33.39
C GLU A 102 21.10 0.84 -32.98
N ASP A 103 20.52 -0.35 -33.21
CA ASP A 103 19.16 -0.70 -32.78
C ASP A 103 19.07 -2.17 -32.34
N PRO A 104 19.53 -2.48 -31.12
CA PRO A 104 19.47 -3.85 -30.61
C PRO A 104 18.05 -4.26 -30.18
N GLU A 105 17.01 -3.70 -30.77
CA GLU A 105 15.64 -4.23 -30.71
C GLU A 105 15.55 -5.59 -31.39
N ALA A 106 16.71 -6.26 -31.59
CA ALA A 106 16.76 -7.61 -32.11
C ALA A 106 15.86 -8.50 -31.28
N VAL A 107 14.74 -8.81 -31.87
CA VAL A 107 13.71 -9.66 -31.32
C VAL A 107 14.31 -11.02 -31.12
N GLN A 108 14.55 -11.37 -29.88
CA GLN A 108 14.97 -12.71 -29.54
C GLN A 108 13.76 -13.56 -29.28
N GLU A 109 13.80 -14.81 -29.75
CA GLU A 109 12.81 -15.78 -29.27
C GLU A 109 12.94 -15.91 -27.75
N GLY A 110 11.83 -15.67 -27.05
CA GLY A 110 11.80 -15.79 -25.58
C GLY A 110 12.22 -17.17 -25.10
N ILE A 111 12.38 -17.32 -23.80
CA ILE A 111 12.70 -18.61 -23.18
C ILE A 111 11.67 -19.63 -23.66
N LYS A 112 12.14 -20.62 -24.44
CA LYS A 112 11.33 -21.76 -24.84
C LYS A 112 11.45 -22.82 -23.77
N TRP A 113 10.40 -23.00 -22.98
CA TRP A 113 10.32 -24.17 -22.13
C TRP A 113 10.25 -25.41 -23.02
N PRO A 114 11.08 -26.44 -22.75
CA PRO A 114 10.98 -27.71 -23.46
C PRO A 114 9.57 -28.28 -23.36
N VAL A 115 9.02 -28.75 -24.49
CA VAL A 115 7.69 -29.33 -24.54
C VAL A 115 7.83 -30.84 -24.73
N MET A 116 7.26 -31.62 -23.82
CA MET A 116 7.18 -33.07 -24.01
C MET A 116 5.93 -33.40 -24.83
N GLU A 117 6.12 -33.50 -26.16
CA GLU A 117 5.03 -33.82 -27.09
C GLU A 117 4.39 -35.18 -26.70
N GLY A 118 3.05 -35.24 -26.75
CA GLY A 118 2.27 -36.42 -26.41
C GLY A 118 1.95 -36.58 -24.90
N SER A 119 2.44 -35.67 -24.05
CA SER A 119 2.18 -35.69 -22.60
C SER A 119 1.54 -34.40 -22.07
N LEU A 120 1.06 -33.53 -22.97
CA LEU A 120 0.47 -32.23 -22.56
C LEU A 120 -0.92 -32.43 -22.01
N SER A 121 -1.12 -31.85 -20.78
CA SER A 121 -2.46 -31.63 -20.28
C SER A 121 -3.19 -30.55 -21.09
N GLU A 122 -4.50 -30.44 -20.91
CA GLU A 122 -5.29 -29.37 -21.53
C GLU A 122 -4.73 -27.98 -21.14
N ARG A 123 -4.35 -27.80 -19.86
CA ARG A 123 -3.73 -26.57 -19.37
C ARG A 123 -2.38 -26.29 -20.04
N ASP A 124 -1.53 -27.30 -20.18
CA ASP A 124 -0.22 -27.15 -20.82
C ASP A 124 -0.37 -26.78 -22.29
N SER A 125 -1.31 -27.40 -22.96
CA SER A 125 -1.64 -27.07 -24.37
C SER A 125 -2.12 -25.64 -24.52
N ALA A 126 -3.00 -25.18 -23.63
CA ALA A 126 -3.46 -23.79 -23.60
C ALA A 126 -2.31 -22.81 -23.29
N TYR A 127 -1.38 -23.16 -22.40
CA TYR A 127 -0.19 -22.34 -22.14
C TYR A 127 0.74 -22.24 -23.34
N VAL A 128 0.96 -23.36 -24.06
CA VAL A 128 1.76 -23.35 -25.30
C VAL A 128 1.15 -22.44 -26.36
N GLU A 129 -0.19 -22.48 -26.52
CA GLU A 129 -0.88 -21.58 -27.47
C GLU A 129 -0.78 -20.11 -26.99
N PHE A 130 -1.02 -19.83 -25.73
CA PHE A 130 -0.88 -18.49 -25.16
C PHE A 130 0.52 -17.89 -25.44
N THR A 131 1.58 -18.66 -25.26
CA THR A 131 2.94 -18.16 -25.48
C THR A 131 3.27 -17.89 -26.95
N LYS A 132 2.51 -18.47 -27.91
CA LYS A 132 2.73 -18.21 -29.35
C LYS A 132 2.46 -16.75 -29.71
N GLU A 133 1.52 -16.07 -29.03
CA GLU A 133 1.20 -14.67 -29.27
C GLU A 133 2.38 -13.74 -28.99
N TYR A 134 3.29 -14.17 -28.11
CA TYR A 134 4.46 -13.38 -27.71
C TYR A 134 5.76 -13.78 -28.41
N ARG A 135 5.73 -14.82 -29.26
CA ARG A 135 6.91 -15.24 -29.99
C ARG A 135 7.35 -14.16 -30.97
N GLY A 136 8.63 -13.85 -30.94
CA GLY A 136 9.20 -12.83 -31.80
C GLY A 136 8.99 -11.39 -31.35
N SER A 137 8.41 -11.17 -30.14
CA SER A 137 8.14 -9.83 -29.62
C SER A 137 9.03 -9.42 -28.41
N TYR A 138 10.08 -10.20 -28.10
CA TYR A 138 10.93 -9.96 -26.96
C TYR A 138 12.08 -9.02 -27.27
N SER A 139 12.31 -8.07 -26.37
CA SER A 139 13.48 -7.21 -26.40
C SER A 139 14.67 -7.85 -25.66
N VAL A 140 15.86 -7.34 -25.88
CA VAL A 140 17.10 -7.87 -25.31
C VAL A 140 17.24 -7.59 -23.80
N ASN A 141 16.54 -6.58 -23.28
CA ASN A 141 16.47 -6.26 -21.86
C ASN A 141 15.23 -5.41 -21.54
N ALA A 142 15.02 -5.15 -20.25
CA ALA A 142 13.86 -4.41 -19.77
C ALA A 142 13.77 -2.96 -20.31
N LEU A 143 14.91 -2.29 -20.51
CA LEU A 143 14.95 -0.91 -21.01
C LEU A 143 14.50 -0.82 -22.47
N TYR A 144 14.95 -1.76 -23.33
CA TYR A 144 14.50 -1.82 -24.73
C TYR A 144 13.04 -2.27 -24.84
N ALA A 145 12.56 -3.14 -23.95
CA ALA A 145 11.14 -3.46 -23.87
C ALA A 145 10.30 -2.24 -23.48
N LEU A 146 10.80 -1.41 -22.55
CA LEU A 146 10.17 -0.14 -22.21
C LEU A 146 10.18 0.83 -23.40
N LYS A 147 11.30 0.97 -24.11
CA LYS A 147 11.39 1.78 -25.35
C LYS A 147 10.37 1.33 -26.39
N LYS A 148 10.21 0.01 -26.58
CA LYS A 148 9.19 -0.55 -27.47
C LYS A 148 7.78 -0.14 -27.03
N ALA A 149 7.44 -0.32 -25.75
CA ALA A 149 6.15 0.07 -25.22
C ALA A 149 5.85 1.57 -25.42
N LEU A 150 6.86 2.44 -25.23
CA LEU A 150 6.72 3.87 -25.46
C LEU A 150 6.49 4.19 -26.95
N LYS A 151 7.19 3.51 -27.87
CA LYS A 151 6.95 3.65 -29.31
C LYS A 151 5.53 3.23 -29.68
N ASP A 152 5.07 2.07 -29.18
CA ASP A 152 3.72 1.54 -29.44
C ASP A 152 2.62 2.50 -28.93
N ALA A 153 2.90 3.19 -27.82
CA ALA A 153 2.02 4.21 -27.23
C ALA A 153 2.15 5.60 -27.88
N GLY A 154 3.06 5.80 -28.84
CA GLY A 154 3.35 7.10 -29.46
C GLY A 154 4.07 8.09 -28.52
N LEU A 155 4.70 7.62 -27.47
CA LEU A 155 5.40 8.39 -26.44
C LEU A 155 6.93 8.45 -26.71
N THR A 156 7.33 8.81 -27.92
CA THR A 156 8.76 8.98 -28.27
C THR A 156 9.29 10.40 -27.98
N ARG A 157 8.41 11.29 -27.64
CA ARG A 157 8.66 12.70 -27.25
C ARG A 157 7.59 13.17 -26.29
N GLY A 158 7.79 14.31 -25.65
CA GLY A 158 6.82 14.90 -24.73
C GLY A 158 7.22 14.76 -23.27
N THR A 159 6.30 15.07 -22.36
CA THR A 159 6.54 15.12 -20.92
C THR A 159 6.03 13.87 -20.23
N ILE A 160 6.95 13.12 -19.63
CA ILE A 160 6.68 11.85 -18.95
C ILE A 160 6.88 12.03 -17.44
N GLY A 161 5.84 11.70 -16.67
CA GLY A 161 5.96 11.56 -15.22
C GLY A 161 6.54 10.18 -14.86
N THR A 162 7.54 10.14 -14.01
CA THR A 162 8.11 8.89 -13.52
C THR A 162 8.50 8.99 -12.04
N ASP A 163 8.34 7.92 -11.31
CA ASP A 163 8.73 7.80 -9.91
C ASP A 163 10.22 7.39 -9.72
N ASP A 164 10.97 7.30 -10.83
CA ASP A 164 12.43 7.22 -10.82
C ASP A 164 13.01 7.99 -12.03
N PRO A 165 13.49 9.21 -11.85
CA PRO A 165 13.98 10.05 -12.94
C PRO A 165 15.16 9.48 -13.74
N ARG A 166 15.93 8.54 -13.16
CA ARG A 166 17.07 7.90 -13.85
C ARG A 166 16.66 7.19 -15.14
N ILE A 167 15.40 6.74 -15.20
CA ILE A 167 14.89 6.04 -16.38
C ILE A 167 14.91 6.92 -17.64
N ILE A 168 14.73 8.22 -17.48
CA ILE A 168 14.73 9.18 -18.60
C ILE A 168 16.12 9.29 -19.21
N ASP A 169 17.17 9.41 -18.39
CA ASP A 169 18.56 9.46 -18.86
C ASP A 169 18.94 8.18 -19.62
N TRP A 170 18.47 7.03 -19.12
CA TRP A 170 18.71 5.76 -19.80
C TRP A 170 17.95 5.67 -21.13
N LEU A 171 16.71 6.15 -21.20
CA LEU A 171 15.95 6.21 -22.45
C LEU A 171 16.59 7.15 -23.46
N HIS A 172 17.17 8.28 -23.01
CA HIS A 172 17.96 9.17 -23.88
C HIS A 172 19.13 8.41 -24.50
N SER A 173 19.88 7.64 -23.69
CA SER A 173 21.06 6.91 -24.15
C SER A 173 20.78 5.83 -25.19
N ILE A 174 19.52 5.35 -25.26
CA ILE A 174 19.08 4.33 -26.23
C ILE A 174 18.20 4.90 -27.33
N GLY A 175 18.24 6.22 -27.59
CA GLY A 175 17.65 6.84 -28.77
C GLY A 175 16.24 7.43 -28.58
N LEU A 176 15.87 7.86 -27.38
CA LEU A 176 14.67 8.66 -27.10
C LEU A 176 15.02 10.02 -26.48
N PRO A 177 15.84 10.87 -27.17
CA PRO A 177 16.38 12.11 -26.59
C PRO A 177 15.33 13.22 -26.40
N ASP A 178 14.18 13.12 -27.03
CA ASP A 178 13.11 14.15 -27.01
C ASP A 178 12.15 13.99 -25.83
N LEU A 179 12.35 12.99 -24.97
CA LEU A 179 11.54 12.82 -23.77
C LEU A 179 11.98 13.83 -22.69
N LYS A 180 11.00 14.42 -22.00
CA LYS A 180 11.23 15.26 -20.84
C LYS A 180 10.70 14.54 -19.60
N GLY A 181 11.56 14.31 -18.63
CA GLY A 181 11.17 13.68 -17.36
C GLY A 181 10.66 14.69 -16.34
N VAL A 182 9.61 14.31 -15.62
CA VAL A 182 9.13 15.00 -14.42
C VAL A 182 9.10 13.99 -13.28
N GLU A 183 9.64 14.37 -12.13
CA GLU A 183 9.52 13.55 -10.92
C GLU A 183 8.05 13.40 -10.54
N ALA A 184 7.56 12.19 -10.41
CA ALA A 184 6.14 11.90 -10.30
C ALA A 184 5.74 11.07 -9.06
N THR A 185 6.62 10.87 -8.07
CA THR A 185 6.25 10.17 -6.81
C THR A 185 5.03 10.84 -6.16
N GLY A 186 5.06 12.17 -6.04
CA GLY A 186 3.93 12.94 -5.53
C GLY A 186 2.70 12.87 -6.43
N ILE A 187 2.90 12.82 -7.75
CA ILE A 187 1.80 12.74 -8.74
C ILE A 187 1.10 11.38 -8.64
N PHE A 188 1.84 10.27 -8.54
CA PHE A 188 1.26 8.95 -8.30
C PHE A 188 0.44 8.92 -7.00
N ARG A 189 0.96 9.50 -5.93
CA ARG A 189 0.23 9.62 -4.66
C ARG A 189 -1.03 10.48 -4.80
N GLU A 190 -0.97 11.58 -5.55
CA GLU A 190 -2.14 12.42 -5.84
C GLU A 190 -3.23 11.64 -6.60
N ILE A 191 -2.84 10.77 -7.54
CA ILE A 191 -3.79 9.89 -8.24
C ILE A 191 -4.40 8.89 -7.25
N ARG A 192 -3.58 8.20 -6.46
CA ARG A 192 -4.01 7.18 -5.50
C ARG A 192 -4.81 7.73 -4.31
N MET A 193 -4.76 9.05 -4.09
CA MET A 193 -5.49 9.70 -3.00
C MET A 193 -7.00 9.40 -3.06
N VAL A 194 -7.58 9.39 -4.25
CA VAL A 194 -9.00 9.04 -4.48
C VAL A 194 -9.08 7.60 -4.97
N LYS A 195 -9.57 6.73 -4.10
CA LYS A 195 -9.56 5.27 -4.32
C LYS A 195 -10.60 4.83 -5.35
N SER A 196 -10.26 3.84 -6.15
CA SER A 196 -11.24 3.10 -6.96
C SER A 196 -12.08 2.17 -6.07
N GLU A 197 -13.24 1.72 -6.56
CA GLU A 197 -14.07 0.74 -5.86
C GLU A 197 -13.35 -0.60 -5.65
N SER A 198 -12.42 -0.96 -6.53
CA SER A 198 -11.60 -2.17 -6.38
C SER A 198 -10.61 -2.04 -5.22
N GLU A 199 -9.97 -0.88 -5.07
CA GLU A 199 -9.10 -0.57 -3.94
C GLU A 199 -9.89 -0.57 -2.62
N ILE A 200 -11.05 0.10 -2.58
CA ILE A 200 -11.90 0.18 -1.40
C ILE A 200 -12.30 -1.22 -0.90
N LYS A 201 -12.65 -2.15 -1.79
CA LYS A 201 -12.97 -3.53 -1.42
C LYS A 201 -11.78 -4.26 -0.78
N ILE A 202 -10.57 -4.05 -1.32
CA ILE A 202 -9.35 -4.67 -0.78
C ILE A 202 -9.01 -4.06 0.58
N MET A 203 -9.08 -2.73 0.71
CA MET A 203 -8.78 -2.02 1.95
C MET A 203 -9.79 -2.34 3.05
N ARG A 204 -11.06 -2.45 2.74
CA ARG A 204 -12.08 -2.91 3.69
C ARG A 204 -11.75 -4.31 4.22
N ARG A 205 -11.34 -5.23 3.34
CA ARG A 205 -10.91 -6.56 3.77
C ARG A 205 -9.65 -6.52 4.61
N ALA A 206 -8.67 -5.67 4.28
CA ALA A 206 -7.47 -5.47 5.10
C ALA A 206 -7.83 -4.95 6.50
N ALA A 207 -8.72 -3.96 6.61
CA ALA A 207 -9.18 -3.43 7.89
C ALA A 207 -9.93 -4.48 8.73
N GLU A 208 -10.84 -5.27 8.13
CA GLU A 208 -11.52 -6.38 8.81
C GLU A 208 -10.53 -7.41 9.39
N MET A 209 -9.52 -7.79 8.62
CA MET A 209 -8.52 -8.76 9.07
C MET A 209 -7.66 -8.20 10.18
N ASN A 210 -7.30 -6.91 10.09
CA ASN A 210 -6.57 -6.21 11.12
C ASN A 210 -7.36 -6.15 12.43
N GLU A 211 -8.64 -5.82 12.34
CA GLU A 211 -9.57 -5.80 13.48
C GLU A 211 -9.66 -7.17 14.17
N ILE A 212 -9.83 -8.25 13.39
CA ILE A 212 -9.86 -9.62 13.92
C ILE A 212 -8.56 -9.94 14.68
N ALA A 213 -7.42 -9.63 14.08
CA ALA A 213 -6.12 -9.94 14.65
C ALA A 213 -5.80 -9.12 15.92
N ILE A 214 -6.14 -7.83 15.92
CA ILE A 214 -5.99 -6.96 17.10
C ILE A 214 -6.91 -7.45 18.22
N ASN A 215 -8.18 -7.75 17.94
CA ASN A 215 -9.10 -8.29 18.94
C ASN A 215 -8.58 -9.59 19.52
N LYS A 216 -8.03 -10.49 18.71
CA LYS A 216 -7.42 -11.74 19.18
C LYS A 216 -6.24 -11.49 20.11
N ALA A 217 -5.37 -10.55 19.78
CA ALA A 217 -4.26 -10.16 20.63
C ALA A 217 -4.74 -9.56 21.98
N ILE A 218 -5.76 -8.68 21.95
CA ILE A 218 -6.38 -8.10 23.15
C ILE A 218 -7.00 -9.19 24.04
N GLU A 219 -7.76 -10.12 23.48
CA GLU A 219 -8.41 -11.22 24.22
C GLU A 219 -7.40 -12.18 24.88
N SER A 220 -6.20 -12.25 24.31
CA SER A 220 -5.10 -13.08 24.83
C SER A 220 -4.31 -12.39 25.95
N LEU A 221 -4.56 -11.10 26.21
CA LEU A 221 -3.82 -10.32 27.18
C LEU A 221 -3.94 -10.91 28.59
N HIS A 222 -2.81 -11.11 29.24
CA HIS A 222 -2.75 -11.54 30.65
C HIS A 222 -1.54 -10.93 31.40
N ILE A 223 -1.63 -10.92 32.74
CA ILE A 223 -0.55 -10.41 33.59
C ILE A 223 0.70 -11.27 33.37
N ASN A 224 1.86 -10.63 33.34
CA ASN A 224 3.19 -11.21 33.13
C ASN A 224 3.46 -11.74 31.72
N MET A 225 2.55 -11.57 30.76
CA MET A 225 2.77 -11.86 29.35
C MET A 225 3.87 -10.97 28.75
N GLU A 226 4.74 -11.49 27.92
CA GLU A 226 5.67 -10.66 27.16
C GLU A 226 4.94 -9.94 26.02
N GLN A 227 5.23 -8.66 25.82
CA GLN A 227 4.54 -7.89 24.77
C GLN A 227 4.82 -8.47 23.37
N GLY A 228 6.00 -9.09 23.16
CA GLY A 228 6.31 -9.76 21.91
C GLY A 228 5.44 -10.97 21.59
N GLU A 229 4.81 -11.60 22.61
CA GLU A 229 3.83 -12.67 22.38
C GLU A 229 2.55 -12.14 21.72
N LEU A 230 2.12 -10.91 22.06
CA LEU A 230 0.96 -10.26 21.45
C LEU A 230 1.18 -10.04 19.94
N GLU A 231 2.38 -9.62 19.54
CA GLU A 231 2.73 -9.47 18.12
C GLU A 231 2.73 -10.82 17.39
N THR A 232 3.19 -11.87 18.06
CA THR A 232 3.18 -13.23 17.50
C THR A 232 1.74 -13.72 17.27
N ILE A 233 0.84 -13.49 18.25
CA ILE A 233 -0.58 -13.83 18.14
C ILE A 233 -1.22 -13.07 16.98
N TYR A 234 -1.00 -11.75 16.93
CA TYR A 234 -1.49 -10.89 15.86
C TYR A 234 -1.07 -11.37 14.47
N ASN A 235 0.23 -11.62 14.26
CA ASN A 235 0.77 -12.10 12.99
C ASN A 235 0.22 -13.47 12.60
N THR A 236 0.03 -14.36 13.58
CA THR A 236 -0.53 -15.70 13.35
C THR A 236 -1.98 -15.60 12.88
N GLU A 237 -2.78 -14.77 13.56
CA GLU A 237 -4.18 -14.57 13.20
C GLU A 237 -4.31 -13.98 11.79
N LEU A 238 -3.52 -12.96 11.45
CA LEU A 238 -3.49 -12.40 10.10
C LEU A 238 -3.16 -13.45 9.04
N ALA A 239 -2.14 -14.28 9.29
CA ALA A 239 -1.75 -15.32 8.34
C ALA A 239 -2.88 -16.35 8.11
N MET A 240 -3.64 -16.70 9.15
CA MET A 240 -4.81 -17.60 9.05
C MET A 240 -5.91 -17.01 8.16
N HIS A 241 -6.03 -15.70 8.07
CA HIS A 241 -6.99 -14.99 7.24
C HIS A 241 -6.44 -14.57 5.86
N GLY A 242 -5.19 -14.93 5.53
CA GLY A 242 -4.54 -14.63 4.25
C GLY A 242 -3.93 -13.23 4.18
N GLY A 243 -3.79 -12.55 5.31
CA GLY A 243 -3.08 -11.29 5.47
C GLY A 243 -1.63 -11.47 5.90
N LYS A 244 -0.93 -10.37 6.04
CA LYS A 244 0.45 -10.31 6.52
C LYS A 244 0.57 -9.13 7.49
N GLY A 245 1.09 -9.38 8.70
CA GLY A 245 1.43 -8.30 9.61
C GLY A 245 2.65 -7.51 9.14
N VAL A 246 2.56 -6.20 9.27
CA VAL A 246 3.68 -5.28 9.10
C VAL A 246 4.30 -5.00 10.45
N TYR A 247 3.48 -4.59 11.41
CA TYR A 247 3.85 -4.50 12.83
C TYR A 247 2.61 -4.57 13.73
N LEU A 248 2.84 -4.84 15.02
CA LEU A 248 1.95 -4.51 16.12
C LEU A 248 2.77 -3.77 17.18
N SER A 249 2.51 -2.48 17.35
CA SER A 249 3.10 -1.69 18.42
C SER A 249 2.25 -1.82 19.69
N THR A 250 2.87 -2.32 20.78
CA THR A 250 2.19 -2.53 22.08
C THR A 250 2.75 -1.60 23.13
N GLY A 251 2.36 -0.34 23.06
CA GLY A 251 2.80 0.69 23.99
C GLY A 251 3.84 1.63 23.41
N SER A 252 3.96 2.79 24.03
CA SER A 252 4.91 3.80 23.65
C SER A 252 6.34 3.29 23.78
N MET A 253 6.95 2.91 22.67
CA MET A 253 8.32 2.40 22.61
C MET A 253 8.58 1.20 23.55
N GLY A 254 7.55 0.37 23.81
CA GLY A 254 7.67 -0.84 24.61
C GLY A 254 8.72 -1.77 24.04
N ARG A 255 9.56 -2.32 24.88
CA ARG A 255 10.48 -3.38 24.48
C ARG A 255 9.68 -4.67 24.35
N ARG A 256 9.95 -5.44 23.33
CA ARG A 256 9.28 -6.75 23.11
C ARG A 256 9.31 -7.65 24.36
N ASN A 257 10.36 -7.54 25.18
CA ASN A 257 10.56 -8.32 26.38
C ASN A 257 9.93 -7.71 27.65
N ASP A 258 9.31 -6.53 27.54
CA ASP A 258 8.58 -5.94 28.67
C ASP A 258 7.35 -6.80 28.97
N ARG A 259 7.10 -7.01 30.27
CA ARG A 259 5.98 -7.82 30.71
C ARG A 259 4.79 -6.96 31.11
N VAL A 260 3.62 -7.41 30.71
CA VAL A 260 2.34 -6.77 31.05
C VAL A 260 2.15 -6.77 32.55
N LYS A 261 1.94 -5.59 33.13
CA LYS A 261 1.67 -5.40 34.55
C LYS A 261 0.16 -5.26 34.80
N LYS A 262 -0.27 -5.64 36.01
CA LYS A 262 -1.65 -5.42 36.43
C LYS A 262 -2.00 -3.94 36.36
N ASN A 263 -3.17 -3.63 35.82
CA ASN A 263 -3.71 -2.27 35.66
C ASN A 263 -2.86 -1.35 34.74
N GLN A 264 -2.02 -1.92 33.90
CA GLN A 264 -1.26 -1.18 32.88
C GLN A 264 -2.08 -1.01 31.61
N LEU A 265 -2.12 0.21 31.07
CA LEU A 265 -2.64 0.46 29.73
C LEU A 265 -1.68 -0.12 28.68
N ILE A 266 -2.20 -0.89 27.76
CA ILE A 266 -1.47 -1.41 26.60
C ILE A 266 -2.19 -0.92 25.36
N THR A 267 -1.48 -0.23 24.48
CA THR A 267 -1.98 0.13 23.14
C THR A 267 -1.73 -1.02 22.19
N PHE A 268 -2.57 -1.12 21.20
CA PHE A 268 -2.50 -2.07 20.09
C PHE A 268 -2.63 -1.25 18.81
N ASP A 269 -1.50 -0.86 18.28
CA ASP A 269 -1.39 -0.14 17.02
C ASP A 269 -0.91 -1.14 15.98
N GLY A 270 -1.83 -1.62 15.17
CA GLY A 270 -1.62 -2.73 14.25
C GLY A 270 -1.76 -2.34 12.81
N LEU A 271 -0.71 -2.61 12.04
CA LEU A 271 -0.66 -2.43 10.60
C LEU A 271 -0.52 -3.77 9.90
N CYS A 272 -1.41 -4.07 8.97
CA CYS A 272 -1.35 -5.27 8.15
C CYS A 272 -1.39 -4.97 6.65
N GLU A 273 -1.05 -5.96 5.84
CA GLU A 273 -1.22 -5.96 4.39
C GLU A 273 -2.18 -7.06 3.94
N TYR A 274 -3.10 -6.73 3.03
CA TYR A 274 -3.85 -7.68 2.22
C TYR A 274 -3.80 -7.25 0.75
N LYS A 275 -3.29 -8.14 -0.13
CA LYS A 275 -3.06 -7.80 -1.54
C LYS A 275 -2.31 -6.48 -1.72
N HIS A 276 -1.29 -6.27 -0.88
CA HIS A 276 -0.42 -5.08 -0.85
C HIS A 276 -1.08 -3.77 -0.40
N TYR A 277 -2.35 -3.78 0.00
CA TYR A 277 -3.02 -2.66 0.63
C TYR A 277 -2.98 -2.80 2.14
N HIS A 278 -2.80 -1.68 2.82
CA HIS A 278 -2.71 -1.63 4.27
C HIS A 278 -4.09 -1.55 4.92
N GLY A 279 -4.21 -2.21 6.08
CA GLY A 279 -5.25 -1.99 7.07
C GLY A 279 -4.59 -1.48 8.32
N ASP A 280 -5.11 -0.40 8.88
CA ASP A 280 -4.55 0.32 10.02
C ASP A 280 -5.61 0.55 11.09
N MET A 281 -5.29 0.27 12.36
CA MET A 281 -6.22 0.43 13.47
C MET A 281 -5.47 0.49 14.80
N GLY A 282 -5.89 1.43 15.66
CA GLY A 282 -5.36 1.58 17.02
C GLY A 282 -6.43 1.35 18.10
N ARG A 283 -6.11 0.54 19.09
CA ARG A 283 -6.96 0.28 20.28
C ARG A 283 -6.13 0.30 21.55
N THR A 284 -6.82 0.43 22.69
CA THR A 284 -6.21 0.33 24.01
C THR A 284 -6.92 -0.72 24.85
N ALA A 285 -6.15 -1.50 25.59
CA ALA A 285 -6.68 -2.45 26.55
C ALA A 285 -5.96 -2.34 27.90
N ILE A 286 -6.60 -2.87 28.94
CA ILE A 286 -6.05 -2.97 30.29
C ILE A 286 -6.34 -4.35 30.85
N CYS A 287 -5.33 -5.00 31.45
CA CYS A 287 -5.51 -6.23 32.20
C CYS A 287 -5.68 -5.90 33.67
N GLY A 288 -6.92 -5.83 34.12
CA GLY A 288 -7.26 -5.45 35.50
C GLY A 288 -8.32 -4.37 35.60
N THR A 289 -8.17 -3.46 36.57
CA THR A 289 -9.15 -2.39 36.86
C THR A 289 -8.59 -1.04 36.44
N PRO A 290 -9.25 -0.31 35.52
CA PRO A 290 -8.85 1.05 35.18
C PRO A 290 -9.09 2.01 36.35
N SER A 291 -8.29 3.07 36.42
CA SER A 291 -8.58 4.19 37.33
C SER A 291 -9.67 5.11 36.77
N ASP A 292 -10.27 5.92 37.62
CA ASP A 292 -11.26 6.91 37.20
C ASP A 292 -10.71 7.89 36.16
N GLU A 293 -9.44 8.25 36.27
CA GLU A 293 -8.76 9.12 35.30
C GLU A 293 -8.61 8.42 33.93
N MET A 294 -8.30 7.13 33.89
CA MET A 294 -8.23 6.36 32.65
C MET A 294 -9.60 6.28 31.98
N LEU A 295 -10.67 6.02 32.76
CA LEU A 295 -12.05 5.99 32.25
C LEU A 295 -12.46 7.36 31.72
N LYS A 296 -12.19 8.44 32.46
CA LYS A 296 -12.50 9.80 32.03
C LYS A 296 -11.81 10.16 30.71
N ARG A 297 -10.52 9.90 30.58
CA ARG A 297 -9.76 10.19 29.36
C ARG A 297 -10.25 9.33 28.18
N ASN A 298 -10.57 8.06 28.43
CA ASN A 298 -11.16 7.20 27.42
C ASN A 298 -12.47 7.79 26.85
N GLU A 299 -13.37 8.26 27.73
CA GLU A 299 -14.63 8.87 27.28
C GLU A 299 -14.40 10.16 26.47
N ILE A 300 -13.38 10.96 26.85
CA ILE A 300 -13.01 12.14 26.07
C ILE A 300 -12.46 11.76 24.70
N MET A 301 -11.60 10.73 24.62
CA MET A 301 -11.07 10.26 23.35
C MET A 301 -12.16 9.70 22.42
N LYS A 302 -13.13 8.95 22.95
CA LYS A 302 -14.31 8.48 22.18
C LYS A 302 -15.07 9.67 21.57
N LYS A 303 -15.31 10.71 22.38
CA LYS A 303 -15.94 11.94 21.87
C LYS A 303 -15.09 12.65 20.83
N GLY A 304 -13.75 12.60 20.96
CA GLY A 304 -12.84 13.08 19.94
C GLY A 304 -13.03 12.37 18.60
N CYS A 305 -13.19 11.04 18.60
CA CYS A 305 -13.53 10.27 17.41
C CYS A 305 -14.87 10.70 16.81
N ASP A 306 -15.92 10.83 17.63
CA ASP A 306 -17.24 11.27 17.19
C ASP A 306 -17.21 12.65 16.53
N ILE A 307 -16.45 13.59 17.11
CA ILE A 307 -16.24 14.93 16.53
C ILE A 307 -15.55 14.81 15.18
N ALA A 308 -14.45 14.04 15.07
CA ALA A 308 -13.75 13.83 13.82
C ALA A 308 -14.69 13.28 12.75
N TYR A 309 -15.43 12.22 13.06
CA TYR A 309 -16.36 11.59 12.10
C TYR A 309 -17.46 12.55 11.65
N SER A 310 -17.99 13.39 12.54
CA SER A 310 -19.02 14.39 12.20
C SER A 310 -18.51 15.45 11.22
N MET A 311 -17.22 15.68 11.18
CA MET A 311 -16.58 16.71 10.34
C MET A 311 -16.08 16.17 9.01
N ILE A 312 -15.82 14.87 8.90
CA ILE A 312 -15.28 14.25 7.68
C ILE A 312 -16.36 14.19 6.60
N ARG A 313 -16.26 15.08 5.62
CA ARG A 313 -17.10 15.14 4.41
C ARG A 313 -16.41 15.96 3.34
N PRO A 314 -16.79 15.81 2.06
CA PRO A 314 -16.21 16.63 0.99
C PRO A 314 -16.27 18.13 1.29
N GLY A 315 -15.18 18.84 1.00
CA GLY A 315 -15.04 20.29 1.19
C GLY A 315 -14.49 20.73 2.55
N VAL A 316 -14.44 19.87 3.56
CA VAL A 316 -13.76 20.16 4.83
C VAL A 316 -12.27 19.87 4.68
N THR A 317 -11.42 20.63 5.38
CA THR A 317 -9.96 20.39 5.36
C THR A 317 -9.52 19.56 6.56
N GLY A 318 -8.46 18.76 6.39
CA GLY A 318 -7.87 17.99 7.47
C GLY A 318 -7.45 18.86 8.66
N ARG A 319 -6.91 20.06 8.40
CA ARG A 319 -6.50 21.01 9.43
C ARG A 319 -7.68 21.48 10.28
N VAL A 320 -8.80 21.83 9.65
CA VAL A 320 -10.01 22.30 10.37
C VAL A 320 -10.52 21.20 11.28
N MET A 321 -10.61 19.97 10.80
CA MET A 321 -11.02 18.82 11.62
C MET A 321 -10.07 18.60 12.81
N THR A 322 -8.77 18.48 12.54
CA THR A 322 -7.75 18.25 13.59
C THR A 322 -7.77 19.33 14.66
N SER A 323 -7.84 20.61 14.25
CA SER A 323 -7.87 21.73 15.19
C SER A 323 -9.10 21.69 16.09
N GLN A 324 -10.28 21.40 15.53
CA GLN A 324 -11.53 21.30 16.28
C GLN A 324 -11.49 20.15 17.29
N VAL A 325 -11.04 18.96 16.86
CA VAL A 325 -10.92 17.80 17.75
C VAL A 325 -10.02 18.11 18.94
N ILE A 326 -8.83 18.66 18.69
CA ILE A 326 -7.88 18.99 19.78
C ILE A 326 -8.47 20.05 20.73
N GLN A 327 -9.10 21.08 20.19
CA GLN A 327 -9.71 22.16 21.00
C GLN A 327 -10.82 21.61 21.91
N GLU A 328 -11.73 20.81 21.35
CA GLU A 328 -12.85 20.25 22.11
C GLU A 328 -12.39 19.25 23.17
N MET A 329 -11.42 18.38 22.85
CA MET A 329 -10.89 17.44 23.84
C MET A 329 -10.22 18.15 25.01
N ARG A 330 -9.49 19.26 24.76
CA ARG A 330 -8.93 20.10 25.83
C ARG A 330 -10.02 20.76 26.68
N ALA A 331 -11.06 21.28 26.05
CA ALA A 331 -12.20 21.89 26.74
C ALA A 331 -12.97 20.88 27.63
N MET A 332 -13.05 19.61 27.21
CA MET A 332 -13.66 18.53 27.99
C MET A 332 -12.80 18.06 29.16
N GLY A 333 -11.62 18.61 29.36
CA GLY A 333 -10.75 18.32 30.52
C GLY A 333 -9.60 17.36 30.22
N PHE A 334 -9.12 17.35 28.97
CA PHE A 334 -7.88 16.69 28.56
C PHE A 334 -6.85 17.72 28.04
N PRO A 335 -6.35 18.61 28.90
CA PRO A 335 -5.57 19.79 28.48
C PRO A 335 -4.24 19.42 27.80
N GLY A 336 -3.67 18.27 28.10
CA GLY A 336 -2.43 17.77 27.49
C GLY A 336 -2.62 17.16 26.09
N PHE A 337 -3.85 16.98 25.61
CA PHE A 337 -4.08 16.38 24.29
C PHE A 337 -3.60 17.32 23.18
N PHE A 338 -2.81 16.79 22.24
CA PHE A 338 -2.16 17.60 21.21
C PHE A 338 -2.11 16.95 19.82
N ILE A 339 -2.61 15.73 19.67
CA ILE A 339 -2.41 14.96 18.45
C ILE A 339 -3.71 14.28 17.99
N CYS A 340 -4.11 14.62 16.76
CA CYS A 340 -5.10 13.92 15.98
C CYS A 340 -4.59 13.99 14.53
N THR A 341 -4.14 12.87 13.99
CA THR A 341 -3.42 12.84 12.71
C THR A 341 -4.21 12.06 11.67
N PRO A 342 -4.95 12.73 10.78
CA PRO A 342 -5.50 12.04 9.62
C PRO A 342 -4.39 11.76 8.63
N HIS A 343 -4.02 10.50 8.44
CA HIS A 343 -3.10 10.09 7.37
C HIS A 343 -3.72 9.05 6.46
N SER A 344 -3.46 9.16 5.16
CA SER A 344 -3.96 8.20 4.19
C SER A 344 -3.25 6.87 4.32
N VAL A 345 -4.01 5.81 4.13
CA VAL A 345 -3.50 4.45 3.95
C VAL A 345 -3.87 3.95 2.56
N GLY A 346 -3.06 3.05 2.03
CA GLY A 346 -3.29 2.48 0.70
C GLY A 346 -2.23 1.43 0.38
N LEU A 347 -1.57 1.56 -0.76
CA LEU A 347 -0.40 0.76 -1.13
C LEU A 347 0.84 1.13 -0.31
N GLU A 348 0.84 2.29 0.31
CA GLU A 348 1.83 2.71 1.30
C GLU A 348 1.11 2.96 2.63
N HIS A 349 1.80 2.75 3.76
CA HIS A 349 1.26 3.04 5.09
C HIS A 349 0.82 4.51 5.19
N THR A 350 1.67 5.42 4.74
CA THR A 350 1.34 6.84 4.65
C THR A 350 1.34 7.23 3.18
N ASP A 351 0.16 7.20 2.59
CA ASP A 351 -0.10 7.61 1.21
C ASP A 351 -0.52 9.10 1.18
N HIS A 352 -1.16 9.59 0.13
CA HIS A 352 -1.77 10.92 0.15
C HIS A 352 -3.23 10.85 0.63
N PRO A 353 -3.73 11.82 1.39
CA PRO A 353 -2.99 13.00 1.88
C PRO A 353 -1.98 12.64 2.97
N LEU A 354 -0.84 13.32 2.96
CA LEU A 354 0.14 13.22 4.04
C LEU A 354 -0.35 13.98 5.27
N PRO A 355 0.05 13.56 6.49
CA PRO A 355 -0.22 14.30 7.70
C PRO A 355 0.26 15.76 7.59
N ILE A 356 -0.40 16.65 8.32
CA ILE A 356 0.05 18.04 8.44
C ILE A 356 1.43 18.02 9.12
N GLY A 357 2.47 18.24 8.34
CA GLY A 357 3.86 18.24 8.76
C GLY A 357 4.61 19.46 8.23
N PRO A 358 5.90 19.58 8.50
CA PRO A 358 6.70 20.62 7.89
C PRO A 358 6.60 20.54 6.37
N ASP A 359 6.57 21.72 5.73
CA ASP A 359 6.50 21.84 4.28
C ASP A 359 7.78 21.26 3.66
N LEU A 360 7.76 19.97 3.43
CA LEU A 360 8.80 19.30 2.64
C LEU A 360 8.43 19.46 1.16
N PRO A 361 9.41 19.54 0.26
CA PRO A 361 9.16 19.49 -1.17
C PRO A 361 8.30 18.28 -1.51
N GLY A 362 7.11 18.51 -2.10
CA GLY A 362 6.14 17.45 -2.41
C GLY A 362 5.14 17.13 -1.29
N SER A 363 5.23 17.74 -0.10
CA SER A 363 4.16 17.68 0.89
C SER A 363 3.02 18.62 0.49
N GLN A 364 1.79 18.11 0.51
CA GLN A 364 0.61 18.98 0.38
C GLN A 364 0.25 19.46 1.79
N GLY A 365 0.57 20.72 2.11
CA GLY A 365 0.43 21.28 3.45
C GLY A 365 -0.99 21.23 4.00
N GLU A 366 -2.01 21.48 3.19
CA GLU A 366 -3.42 21.38 3.55
C GLU A 366 -4.16 20.61 2.45
N PHE A 367 -4.97 19.63 2.84
CA PHE A 367 -5.80 18.89 1.89
C PHE A 367 -7.28 19.04 2.23
N VAL A 368 -8.08 19.04 1.19
CA VAL A 368 -9.54 19.02 1.27
C VAL A 368 -10.01 17.57 1.14
N PHE A 369 -10.96 17.14 1.96
CA PHE A 369 -11.57 15.84 1.80
C PHE A 369 -12.36 15.76 0.50
N HIS A 370 -12.13 14.70 -0.26
CA HIS A 370 -12.90 14.33 -1.44
C HIS A 370 -13.54 12.97 -1.23
N GLU A 371 -14.67 12.73 -1.88
CA GLU A 371 -15.30 11.41 -1.89
C GLU A 371 -14.30 10.33 -2.35
N ASN A 372 -14.36 9.17 -1.72
CA ASN A 372 -13.48 8.02 -1.93
C ASN A 372 -12.01 8.22 -1.50
N MET A 373 -11.70 9.26 -0.76
CA MET A 373 -10.47 9.26 0.03
C MET A 373 -10.60 8.23 1.17
N VAL A 374 -9.52 7.52 1.46
CA VAL A 374 -9.41 6.60 2.60
C VAL A 374 -8.22 7.02 3.43
N PHE A 375 -8.44 7.23 4.71
CA PHE A 375 -7.41 7.63 5.66
C PHE A 375 -7.76 7.17 7.07
N THR A 376 -6.82 7.23 7.99
CA THR A 376 -7.06 6.96 9.40
C THR A 376 -7.46 8.23 10.13
N VAL A 377 -8.24 8.07 11.18
CA VAL A 377 -8.42 9.08 12.24
C VAL A 377 -7.61 8.59 13.41
N ASP A 378 -6.35 9.00 13.45
CA ASP A 378 -5.34 8.49 14.36
C ASP A 378 -5.10 9.45 15.53
N MET A 379 -5.32 8.96 16.76
CA MET A 379 -5.16 9.69 18.02
C MET A 379 -4.27 8.91 18.99
N PRO A 380 -2.96 8.81 18.73
CA PRO A 380 -2.02 8.23 19.67
C PRO A 380 -1.70 9.25 20.77
N TYR A 381 -1.85 8.87 22.04
CA TYR A 381 -1.51 9.72 23.17
C TYR A 381 -0.54 9.02 24.11
N TYR A 382 0.49 9.73 24.48
CA TYR A 382 1.46 9.30 25.47
C TYR A 382 1.80 10.43 26.44
N GLU A 383 1.80 10.11 27.73
CA GLU A 383 2.17 11.04 28.80
C GLU A 383 3.15 10.37 29.77
N VAL A 384 4.32 10.97 29.91
CA VAL A 384 5.35 10.47 30.82
C VAL A 384 4.84 10.45 32.24
N GLY A 385 4.88 9.30 32.91
CA GLY A 385 4.40 9.12 34.29
C GLY A 385 2.93 8.70 34.40
N TRP A 386 2.14 8.82 33.32
CA TRP A 386 0.74 8.33 33.29
C TRP A 386 0.58 7.05 32.46
N GLY A 387 1.06 7.03 31.22
CA GLY A 387 0.91 5.92 30.31
C GLY A 387 0.55 6.36 28.89
N ASN A 388 -0.13 5.48 28.18
CA ASN A 388 -0.52 5.68 26.79
C ASN A 388 -1.97 5.27 26.53
N MET A 389 -2.58 5.90 25.53
CA MET A 389 -3.90 5.54 25.03
C MET A 389 -3.93 5.82 23.53
N HIS A 390 -4.51 4.92 22.75
CA HIS A 390 -4.56 5.02 21.30
C HIS A 390 -5.95 4.60 20.80
N LEU A 391 -6.57 5.46 20.02
CA LEU A 391 -7.76 5.17 19.25
C LEU A 391 -7.53 5.58 17.80
N GLU A 392 -7.75 4.65 16.90
CA GLU A 392 -7.56 4.86 15.48
C GLU A 392 -8.49 3.96 14.68
N ASP A 393 -9.14 4.52 13.66
CA ASP A 393 -9.93 3.80 12.68
C ASP A 393 -9.63 4.26 11.27
N THR A 394 -9.56 3.32 10.34
CA THR A 394 -9.56 3.62 8.91
C THR A 394 -10.98 3.98 8.46
N VAL A 395 -11.12 5.13 7.80
CA VAL A 395 -12.39 5.67 7.32
C VAL A 395 -12.34 5.99 5.83
N ARG A 396 -13.48 5.81 5.14
CA ARG A 396 -13.71 6.30 3.77
C ARG A 396 -14.57 7.56 3.81
N VAL A 397 -14.21 8.56 3.05
CA VAL A 397 -15.07 9.72 2.79
C VAL A 397 -16.18 9.33 1.83
N THR A 398 -17.43 9.56 2.22
CA THR A 398 -18.61 9.37 1.36
C THR A 398 -19.08 10.70 0.77
N ALA A 399 -20.09 10.69 -0.06
CA ALA A 399 -20.63 11.93 -0.65
C ALA A 399 -21.10 12.96 0.39
N THR A 400 -21.49 12.54 1.60
CA THR A 400 -22.08 13.43 2.61
C THR A 400 -21.46 13.32 4.01
N GLY A 401 -20.53 12.40 4.21
CA GLY A 401 -19.91 12.12 5.51
C GLY A 401 -18.75 11.15 5.39
N CYS A 402 -18.63 10.22 6.34
CA CYS A 402 -17.68 9.13 6.27
C CYS A 402 -18.27 7.80 6.77
N GLU A 403 -17.59 6.72 6.47
CA GLU A 403 -17.84 5.39 7.02
C GLU A 403 -16.56 4.77 7.52
N ALA A 404 -16.56 4.19 8.71
CA ALA A 404 -15.45 3.41 9.22
C ALA A 404 -15.41 2.03 8.55
N PHE A 405 -14.20 1.48 8.34
CA PHE A 405 -14.02 0.12 7.84
C PHE A 405 -14.01 -0.91 8.96
N THR A 406 -13.79 -0.47 10.18
CA THR A 406 -13.80 -1.27 11.40
C THR A 406 -15.17 -1.22 12.06
N SER A 407 -15.52 -2.26 12.79
CA SER A 407 -16.83 -2.43 13.42
C SER A 407 -16.76 -2.62 14.94
N CYS A 408 -15.57 -2.87 15.50
CA CYS A 408 -15.40 -3.08 16.92
C CYS A 408 -15.58 -1.79 17.71
N GLU A 409 -16.04 -1.95 18.95
CA GLU A 409 -16.25 -0.83 19.85
C GLU A 409 -14.99 0.03 20.00
N VAL A 410 -15.15 1.33 19.84
CA VAL A 410 -14.13 2.34 20.09
C VAL A 410 -14.03 2.56 21.60
N GLY A 411 -12.83 2.42 22.15
CA GLY A 411 -12.59 2.70 23.56
C GLY A 411 -11.73 1.65 24.27
N LEU A 412 -11.58 1.87 25.58
CA LEU A 412 -10.74 1.04 26.44
C LEU A 412 -11.36 -0.36 26.66
N ARG A 413 -10.65 -1.39 26.25
CA ARG A 413 -11.04 -2.79 26.47
C ARG A 413 -10.53 -3.26 27.84
N ILE A 414 -11.44 -3.69 28.71
CA ILE A 414 -11.11 -4.16 30.06
C ILE A 414 -11.07 -5.70 30.05
N ILE A 415 -9.89 -6.26 30.27
CA ILE A 415 -9.66 -7.69 30.32
C ILE A 415 -9.55 -8.12 31.79
N PRO A 416 -10.34 -9.10 32.25
CA PRO A 416 -10.21 -9.62 33.58
C PRO A 416 -8.79 -10.11 33.87
N PRO A 417 -8.23 -9.86 35.05
CA PRO A 417 -6.88 -10.29 35.37
C PRO A 417 -6.80 -11.82 35.40
N LYS A 418 -6.17 -12.40 34.39
CA LYS A 418 -5.80 -13.81 34.37
C LYS A 418 -4.32 -13.89 34.70
N ASN A 419 -3.94 -14.76 35.66
CA ASN A 419 -2.54 -15.13 35.82
C ASN A 419 -2.21 -16.10 34.69
N GLY A 420 -1.16 -15.81 33.91
CA GLY A 420 -0.65 -16.75 32.93
C GLY A 420 -0.35 -18.08 33.60
N SER A 421 -0.71 -19.20 32.98
CA SER A 421 -0.15 -20.50 33.36
C SER A 421 1.36 -20.35 33.29
N ALA A 422 2.07 -20.75 34.37
CA ALA A 422 3.53 -20.76 34.39
C ALA A 422 4.02 -21.40 33.08
N ALA A 423 4.90 -20.68 32.37
CA ALA A 423 5.54 -21.21 31.20
C ALA A 423 6.07 -22.62 31.55
N VAL A 424 5.71 -23.61 30.76
CA VAL A 424 6.37 -24.89 30.82
C VAL A 424 7.80 -24.59 30.40
N ASP A 425 8.74 -24.60 31.37
CA ASP A 425 10.17 -24.53 31.09
C ASP A 425 10.51 -25.72 30.18
N CYS A 426 10.59 -25.45 28.91
CA CYS A 426 11.27 -26.34 27.97
C CYS A 426 12.76 -26.01 28.05
N THR A 427 13.43 -26.65 29.02
CA THR A 427 14.89 -26.77 29.02
C THR A 427 15.39 -27.60 27.83
#